data_c92968d3b93b3e32d64e5694d2acdcb3
#
_entry.id   c92968d3b93b3e32d64e5694d2acdcb3
#
_cell.length_a   1.000
_cell.length_b   1.000
_cell.length_c   1.000
_cell.angle_alpha   90.00
_cell.angle_beta   90.00
_cell.angle_gamma   90.00
#
_symmetry.space_group_name_H-M   'P 1'
#
loop_
_entity.id
_entity.type
_entity.pdbx_description
1 polymer ?
#
loop_
_entity_poly.entity_id
_entity_poly.type
_entity_poly.pdbx_seq_one_letter_code
_entity_poly.pdbx_strand_id
1 'polypeptide(L)'
;MAVYDADGREIGVAPRGVVYRDRRWHASSAVLVRSGDGERVYLHRRAPDKLIFPGCYDCWAGGVLGPGEAPEDGAARELEEELGVRSVPLLPRERVPYDDGTLRCHLFTYEARWDGPLRHQPEEVVWGEWVTLAQLRTRLDDPGRWPFVPDGRVAIERWLAARARPSA
;
A
#
# COMPACT_ATOMS: atom_id res chain seq x y z
N MET A 1 -3.70 -13.62 -11.60
CA MET A 1 -2.70 -12.97 -10.76
C MET A 1 -1.33 -13.18 -11.38
N ALA A 2 -0.56 -12.14 -11.56
CA ALA A 2 0.82 -12.25 -12.03
C ALA A 2 1.71 -12.92 -10.98
N VAL A 3 2.66 -13.74 -11.43
CA VAL A 3 3.67 -14.40 -10.59
C VAL A 3 5.03 -13.79 -10.89
N TYR A 4 5.77 -13.52 -9.85
CA TYR A 4 7.07 -12.85 -9.92
C TYR A 4 8.19 -13.77 -9.42
N ASP A 5 9.43 -13.48 -9.81
CA ASP A 5 10.61 -14.03 -9.17
C ASP A 5 11.04 -13.20 -7.94
N ALA A 6 12.08 -13.63 -7.25
CA ALA A 6 12.62 -12.92 -6.08
C ALA A 6 13.21 -11.53 -6.45
N ASP A 7 13.60 -11.34 -7.71
CA ASP A 7 14.14 -10.07 -8.21
C ASP A 7 13.05 -9.07 -8.64
N GLY A 8 11.77 -9.50 -8.59
CA GLY A 8 10.60 -8.67 -8.93
C GLY A 8 10.34 -8.58 -10.44
N ARG A 9 10.71 -9.61 -11.21
CA ARG A 9 10.34 -9.74 -12.61
C ARG A 9 9.13 -10.63 -12.72
N GLU A 10 8.17 -10.26 -13.56
CA GLU A 10 7.04 -11.13 -13.87
C GLU A 10 7.54 -12.36 -14.66
N ILE A 11 7.18 -13.55 -14.19
CA ILE A 11 7.61 -14.83 -14.79
C ILE A 11 6.44 -15.72 -15.21
N GLY A 12 5.20 -15.28 -15.02
CA GLY A 12 4.03 -16.02 -15.44
C GLY A 12 2.75 -15.64 -14.72
N VAL A 13 1.74 -16.51 -14.83
CA VAL A 13 0.40 -16.28 -14.28
C VAL A 13 -0.07 -17.54 -13.56
N ALA A 14 -0.77 -17.36 -12.43
CA ALA A 14 -1.43 -18.45 -11.74
C ALA A 14 -2.76 -17.97 -11.09
N PRO A 15 -3.69 -18.89 -10.81
CA PRO A 15 -4.87 -18.57 -10.01
C PRO A 15 -4.48 -18.01 -8.64
N ARG A 16 -5.21 -17.02 -8.14
CA ARG A 16 -4.92 -16.31 -6.87
C ARG A 16 -4.74 -17.29 -5.69
N GLY A 17 -5.63 -18.28 -5.58
CA GLY A 17 -5.54 -19.30 -4.52
C GLY A 17 -4.27 -20.16 -4.60
N VAL A 18 -3.74 -20.41 -5.81
CA VAL A 18 -2.47 -21.12 -6.01
C VAL A 18 -1.29 -20.26 -5.58
N VAL A 19 -1.30 -18.96 -5.92
CA VAL A 19 -0.23 -18.03 -5.55
C VAL A 19 -0.08 -17.97 -4.02
N TYR A 20 -1.18 -17.82 -3.30
CA TYR A 20 -1.15 -17.74 -1.84
C TYR A 20 -0.82 -19.09 -1.19
N ARG A 21 -1.48 -20.19 -1.62
CA ARG A 21 -1.23 -21.53 -1.06
C ARG A 21 0.23 -21.96 -1.22
N ASP A 22 0.80 -21.72 -2.40
CA ASP A 22 2.16 -22.16 -2.75
C ASP A 22 3.20 -21.09 -2.40
N ARG A 23 2.79 -19.99 -1.75
CA ARG A 23 3.64 -18.88 -1.32
C ARG A 23 4.52 -18.34 -2.47
N ARG A 24 3.92 -18.17 -3.64
CA ARG A 24 4.63 -17.61 -4.79
C ARG A 24 4.74 -16.10 -4.63
N TRP A 25 5.85 -15.55 -5.13
CA TRP A 25 5.98 -14.12 -5.24
C TRP A 25 4.90 -13.55 -6.16
N HIS A 26 4.23 -12.51 -5.70
CA HIS A 26 3.35 -11.68 -6.50
C HIS A 26 3.74 -10.22 -6.30
N ALA A 27 3.08 -9.30 -6.97
CA ALA A 27 3.31 -7.88 -6.79
C ALA A 27 2.02 -7.13 -6.53
N SER A 28 2.16 -6.05 -5.78
CA SER A 28 1.13 -5.05 -5.53
C SER A 28 1.71 -3.67 -5.79
N SER A 29 0.87 -2.75 -6.22
CA SER A 29 1.17 -1.32 -6.20
C SER A 29 0.48 -0.66 -5.01
N ALA A 30 1.09 0.40 -4.48
CA ALA A 30 0.61 1.07 -3.29
C ALA A 30 0.95 2.57 -3.32
N VAL A 31 -0.02 3.42 -3.05
CA VAL A 31 0.10 4.88 -3.09
C VAL A 31 -0.08 5.47 -1.70
N LEU A 32 0.96 6.15 -1.22
CA LEU A 32 0.87 6.98 -0.02
C LEU A 32 0.26 8.34 -0.40
N VAL A 33 -0.96 8.59 0.04
CA VAL A 33 -1.62 9.87 -0.18
C VAL A 33 -1.23 10.85 0.91
N ARG A 34 -0.67 11.99 0.50
CA ARG A 34 -0.26 13.07 1.39
C ARG A 34 -1.07 14.33 1.12
N SER A 35 -1.26 15.16 2.15
CA SER A 35 -1.80 16.52 1.97
C SER A 35 -0.90 17.35 1.05
N GLY A 36 -1.44 18.38 0.40
CA GLY A 36 -0.70 19.23 -0.52
C GLY A 36 0.53 19.90 0.11
N ASP A 37 0.42 20.33 1.38
CA ASP A 37 1.54 20.83 2.19
C ASP A 37 2.56 19.74 2.57
N GLY A 38 2.15 18.47 2.52
CA GLY A 38 2.97 17.32 2.84
C GLY A 38 3.17 17.02 4.32
N GLU A 39 2.43 17.67 5.19
CA GLU A 39 2.55 17.49 6.62
C GLU A 39 1.74 16.32 7.16
N ARG A 40 0.74 15.87 6.38
CA ARG A 40 -0.15 14.77 6.77
C ARG A 40 -0.14 13.66 5.73
N VAL A 41 -0.46 12.45 6.19
CA VAL A 41 -0.74 11.28 5.36
C VAL A 41 -2.17 10.82 5.61
N TYR A 42 -2.77 10.17 4.62
CA TYR A 42 -4.08 9.58 4.79
C TYR A 42 -3.94 8.17 5.36
N LEU A 43 -4.49 7.97 6.56
CA LEU A 43 -4.59 6.68 7.21
C LEU A 43 -6.01 6.16 7.04
N HIS A 44 -6.17 4.92 6.63
CA HIS A 44 -7.48 4.30 6.46
C HIS A 44 -7.54 2.93 7.12
N ARG A 45 -8.76 2.41 7.26
CA ARG A 45 -9.03 1.07 7.78
C ARG A 45 -9.69 0.23 6.69
N ARG A 46 -9.12 -0.95 6.46
CA ARG A 46 -9.61 -1.94 5.50
C ARG A 46 -10.96 -2.51 5.96
N ALA A 47 -11.78 -2.89 4.99
CA ALA A 47 -13.03 -3.56 5.26
C ALA A 47 -12.83 -4.88 6.04
N PRO A 48 -13.75 -5.22 6.94
CA PRO A 48 -13.59 -6.39 7.84
C PRO A 48 -13.77 -7.74 7.12
N ASP A 49 -14.29 -7.75 5.90
CA ASP A 49 -14.52 -8.93 5.07
C ASP A 49 -13.44 -9.16 4.01
N LYS A 50 -12.35 -8.40 4.05
CA LYS A 50 -11.20 -8.60 3.16
C LYS A 50 -10.57 -9.97 3.40
N LEU A 51 -10.20 -10.66 2.31
CA LEU A 51 -9.55 -11.98 2.36
C LEU A 51 -8.19 -11.93 3.08
N ILE A 52 -7.44 -10.86 2.87
CA ILE A 52 -6.10 -10.68 3.43
C ILE A 52 -6.11 -9.44 4.31
N PHE A 53 -5.65 -9.58 5.55
CA PHE A 53 -5.55 -8.52 6.57
C PHE A 53 -6.87 -7.75 6.77
N PRO A 54 -8.00 -8.45 7.10
CA PRO A 54 -9.29 -7.80 7.34
C PRO A 54 -9.23 -6.84 8.52
N GLY A 55 -9.82 -5.66 8.37
CA GLY A 55 -9.95 -4.66 9.44
C GLY A 55 -8.65 -4.03 9.92
N CYS A 56 -7.51 -4.33 9.29
CA CYS A 56 -6.23 -3.67 9.57
C CYS A 56 -6.22 -2.22 9.08
N TYR A 57 -5.36 -1.41 9.69
CA TYR A 57 -5.05 -0.06 9.24
C TYR A 57 -3.96 -0.07 8.16
N ASP A 58 -4.05 0.87 7.24
CA ASP A 58 -3.04 1.10 6.23
C ASP A 58 -2.96 2.59 5.86
N CYS A 59 -1.83 3.02 5.35
CA CYS A 59 -1.67 4.34 4.74
C CYS A 59 -1.37 4.27 3.25
N TRP A 60 -1.45 3.07 2.68
CA TRP A 60 -1.22 2.80 1.27
C TRP A 60 -2.53 2.37 0.61
N ALA A 61 -3.06 3.19 -0.29
CA ALA A 61 -4.11 2.75 -1.21
C ALA A 61 -3.48 1.87 -2.27
N GLY A 62 -3.97 0.62 -2.43
CA GLY A 62 -3.31 -0.26 -3.37
C GLY A 62 -3.83 -1.69 -3.40
N GLY A 63 -3.39 -2.41 -4.41
CA GLY A 63 -3.80 -3.77 -4.66
C GLY A 63 -2.86 -4.55 -5.56
N VAL A 64 -3.26 -5.79 -5.81
CA VAL A 64 -2.46 -6.76 -6.55
C VAL A 64 -2.45 -6.44 -8.03
N LEU A 65 -1.25 -6.49 -8.63
CA LEU A 65 -1.08 -6.31 -10.06
C LEU A 65 -1.64 -7.48 -10.87
N GLY A 66 -2.34 -7.13 -11.94
CA GLY A 66 -2.76 -8.06 -12.99
C GLY A 66 -1.58 -8.52 -13.86
N PRO A 67 -1.77 -9.60 -14.64
CA PRO A 67 -0.76 -10.03 -15.61
C PRO A 67 -0.46 -8.94 -16.64
N GLY A 68 0.81 -8.59 -16.80
CA GLY A 68 1.26 -7.55 -17.72
C GLY A 68 0.88 -6.12 -17.34
N GLU A 69 0.29 -5.90 -16.16
CA GLU A 69 -0.06 -4.57 -15.66
C GLU A 69 1.20 -3.86 -15.16
N ALA A 70 1.47 -2.66 -15.69
CA ALA A 70 2.57 -1.85 -15.18
C ALA A 70 2.25 -1.37 -13.76
N PRO A 71 3.25 -1.35 -12.84
CA PRO A 71 3.01 -0.96 -11.44
C PRO A 71 2.39 0.43 -11.28
N GLU A 72 2.72 1.38 -12.15
CA GLU A 72 2.17 2.74 -12.12
C GLU A 72 0.68 2.76 -12.52
N ASP A 73 0.31 1.96 -13.53
CA ASP A 73 -1.08 1.84 -13.97
C ASP A 73 -1.95 1.21 -12.86
N GLY A 74 -1.44 0.14 -12.23
CA GLY A 74 -2.09 -0.49 -11.07
C GLY A 74 -2.23 0.49 -9.89
N ALA A 75 -1.21 1.29 -9.62
CA ALA A 75 -1.25 2.32 -8.58
C ALA A 75 -2.33 3.38 -8.85
N ALA A 76 -2.42 3.87 -10.09
CA ALA A 76 -3.43 4.85 -10.47
C ALA A 76 -4.85 4.28 -10.37
N ARG A 77 -5.06 3.06 -10.83
CA ARG A 77 -6.33 2.34 -10.78
C ARG A 77 -6.80 2.13 -9.34
N GLU A 78 -5.96 1.56 -8.48
CA GLU A 78 -6.30 1.29 -7.07
C GLU A 78 -6.56 2.59 -6.29
N LEU A 79 -5.78 3.64 -6.53
CA LEU A 79 -5.98 4.95 -5.90
C LEU A 79 -7.35 5.55 -6.27
N GLU A 80 -7.77 5.41 -7.54
CA GLU A 80 -9.09 5.85 -7.99
C GLU A 80 -10.21 4.97 -7.39
N GLU A 81 -10.04 3.66 -7.41
CA GLU A 81 -11.04 2.70 -6.91
C GLU A 81 -11.26 2.86 -5.41
N GLU A 82 -10.21 2.84 -4.60
CA GLU A 82 -10.30 2.84 -3.14
C GLU A 82 -10.63 4.20 -2.54
N LEU A 83 -10.04 5.30 -3.08
CA LEU A 83 -10.13 6.63 -2.49
C LEU A 83 -10.75 7.70 -3.39
N GLY A 84 -11.10 7.37 -4.63
CA GLY A 84 -11.70 8.30 -5.59
C GLY A 84 -10.74 9.39 -6.09
N VAL A 85 -9.44 9.22 -5.92
CA VAL A 85 -8.40 10.16 -6.36
C VAL A 85 -7.94 9.78 -7.76
N ARG A 86 -7.99 10.74 -8.68
CA ARG A 86 -7.61 10.53 -10.08
C ARG A 86 -6.83 11.70 -10.65
N SER A 87 -6.14 11.45 -11.75
CA SER A 87 -5.42 12.48 -12.52
C SER A 87 -4.39 13.26 -11.70
N VAL A 88 -3.72 12.57 -10.76
CA VAL A 88 -2.63 13.12 -9.96
C VAL A 88 -1.29 12.52 -10.37
N PRO A 89 -0.20 13.27 -10.34
CA PRO A 89 1.14 12.70 -10.53
C PRO A 89 1.45 11.68 -9.43
N LEU A 90 1.92 10.49 -9.85
CA LEU A 90 2.43 9.47 -8.96
C LEU A 90 3.96 9.56 -8.94
N LEU A 91 4.53 9.86 -7.79
CA LEU A 91 5.98 9.90 -7.61
C LEU A 91 6.47 8.52 -7.19
N PRO A 92 7.22 7.80 -8.04
CA PRO A 92 7.74 6.49 -7.68
C PRO A 92 8.69 6.60 -6.48
N ARG A 93 8.61 5.63 -5.58
CA ARG A 93 9.48 5.52 -4.41
C ARG A 93 10.35 4.28 -4.53
N GLU A 94 10.15 3.32 -3.70
CA GLU A 94 10.96 2.09 -3.71
C GLU A 94 10.08 0.86 -4.00
N ARG A 95 10.71 -0.20 -4.45
CA ARG A 95 10.15 -1.54 -4.43
C ARG A 95 10.55 -2.20 -3.10
N VAL A 96 9.57 -2.53 -2.28
CA VAL A 96 9.76 -3.19 -0.99
C VAL A 96 9.48 -4.69 -1.16
N PRO A 97 10.49 -5.56 -1.14
CA PRO A 97 10.24 -6.99 -1.06
C PRO A 97 9.81 -7.34 0.37
N TYR A 98 8.74 -8.12 0.48
CA TYR A 98 8.18 -8.60 1.74
C TYR A 98 8.04 -10.12 1.72
N ASP A 99 8.57 -10.80 2.74
CA ASP A 99 8.43 -12.25 2.99
C ASP A 99 8.36 -12.47 4.50
N ASP A 100 7.20 -12.84 5.02
CA ASP A 100 6.98 -13.14 6.44
C ASP A 100 6.88 -14.65 6.72
N GLY A 101 7.16 -15.46 5.72
CA GLY A 101 6.99 -16.90 5.80
C GLY A 101 5.59 -17.38 5.42
N THR A 102 4.61 -16.50 5.28
CA THR A 102 3.25 -16.81 4.81
C THR A 102 2.90 -16.13 3.50
N LEU A 103 3.30 -14.89 3.34
CA LEU A 103 3.06 -14.07 2.17
C LEU A 103 4.40 -13.61 1.56
N ARG A 104 4.49 -13.65 0.22
CA ARG A 104 5.62 -13.10 -0.55
C ARG A 104 5.12 -12.08 -1.55
N CYS A 105 5.50 -10.82 -1.35
CA CYS A 105 5.04 -9.72 -2.16
C CYS A 105 6.16 -8.73 -2.51
N HIS A 106 6.15 -8.23 -3.73
CA HIS A 106 6.87 -7.01 -4.09
C HIS A 106 5.90 -5.84 -4.06
N LEU A 107 6.08 -4.92 -3.13
CA LEU A 107 5.27 -3.72 -3.05
C LEU A 107 5.95 -2.59 -3.81
N PHE A 108 5.37 -2.18 -4.94
CA PHE A 108 5.81 -1.01 -5.71
C PHE A 108 5.14 0.23 -5.13
N THR A 109 5.92 1.11 -4.51
CA THR A 109 5.38 2.24 -3.75
C THR A 109 5.48 3.54 -4.50
N TYR A 110 4.44 4.35 -4.37
CA TYR A 110 4.30 5.68 -4.96
C TYR A 110 3.83 6.68 -3.91
N GLU A 111 4.02 7.95 -4.18
CA GLU A 111 3.48 9.04 -3.36
C GLU A 111 2.64 9.97 -4.25
N ALA A 112 1.48 10.37 -3.76
CA ALA A 112 0.62 11.36 -4.38
C ALA A 112 0.31 12.50 -3.41
N ARG A 113 0.07 13.72 -3.95
CA ARG A 113 -0.39 14.90 -3.20
C ARG A 113 -1.85 15.15 -3.51
N TRP A 114 -2.65 15.36 -2.46
CA TRP A 114 -4.08 15.55 -2.62
C TRP A 114 -4.68 16.39 -1.50
N ASP A 115 -5.47 17.41 -1.87
CA ASP A 115 -6.24 18.25 -0.94
C ASP A 115 -7.75 18.22 -1.26
N GLY A 116 -8.14 17.46 -2.28
CA GLY A 116 -9.54 17.31 -2.65
C GLY A 116 -10.31 16.36 -1.72
N PRO A 117 -11.60 16.17 -1.99
CA PRO A 117 -12.40 15.18 -1.26
C PRO A 117 -11.91 13.77 -1.54
N LEU A 118 -12.01 12.90 -0.53
CA LEU A 118 -11.77 11.48 -0.65
C LEU A 118 -13.11 10.74 -0.58
N ARG A 119 -13.27 9.73 -1.41
CA ARG A 119 -14.46 8.87 -1.44
C ARG A 119 -14.04 7.42 -1.37
N HIS A 120 -14.34 6.79 -0.24
CA HIS A 120 -14.04 5.38 -0.04
C HIS A 120 -14.92 4.49 -0.91
N GLN A 121 -14.33 3.41 -1.40
CA GLN A 121 -15.05 2.23 -1.85
C GLN A 121 -15.36 1.39 -0.59
N PRO A 122 -16.64 1.24 -0.18
CA PRO A 122 -16.97 0.63 1.11
C PRO A 122 -16.52 -0.82 1.27
N GLU A 123 -16.40 -1.55 0.17
CA GLU A 123 -15.92 -2.94 0.12
C GLU A 123 -14.42 -3.05 0.37
N GLU A 124 -13.69 -1.93 0.27
CA GLU A 124 -12.24 -1.86 0.45
C GLU A 124 -11.87 -1.08 1.71
N VAL A 125 -12.46 0.11 1.90
CA VAL A 125 -12.12 1.08 2.93
C VAL A 125 -13.37 1.52 3.69
N VAL A 126 -13.41 1.25 5.00
CA VAL A 126 -14.57 1.57 5.86
C VAL A 126 -14.38 2.82 6.70
N TRP A 127 -13.17 3.32 6.81
CA TRP A 127 -12.83 4.50 7.60
C TRP A 127 -11.49 5.09 7.14
N GLY A 128 -11.33 6.40 7.34
CA GLY A 128 -10.04 7.06 7.13
C GLY A 128 -10.00 8.48 7.68
N GLU A 129 -8.78 8.95 7.95
CA GLU A 129 -8.51 10.31 8.41
C GLU A 129 -7.10 10.79 8.00
N TRP A 130 -6.94 12.10 7.98
CA TRP A 130 -5.63 12.74 7.83
C TRP A 130 -4.89 12.76 9.17
N VAL A 131 -3.68 12.21 9.20
CA VAL A 131 -2.83 12.19 10.39
C VAL A 131 -1.49 12.86 10.11
N THR A 132 -0.95 13.55 11.11
CA THR A 132 0.43 14.05 11.05
C THR A 132 1.42 12.89 11.14
N LEU A 133 2.67 13.12 10.72
CA LEU A 133 3.70 12.08 10.80
C LEU A 133 3.99 11.69 12.27
N ALA A 134 3.83 12.61 13.21
CA ALA A 134 3.96 12.31 14.65
C ALA A 134 2.85 11.37 15.13
N GLN A 135 1.59 11.66 14.77
CA GLN A 135 0.45 10.79 15.08
C GLN A 135 0.58 9.41 14.44
N LEU A 136 1.05 9.34 13.18
CA LEU A 136 1.31 8.07 12.52
C LEU A 136 2.34 7.23 13.29
N ARG A 137 3.47 7.82 13.69
CA ARG A 137 4.49 7.13 14.50
C ARG A 137 3.91 6.56 15.80
N THR A 138 3.16 7.39 16.54
CA THR A 138 2.50 6.94 17.78
C THR A 138 1.57 5.75 17.55
N ARG A 139 0.87 5.70 16.41
CA ARG A 139 -0.01 4.56 16.07
C ARG A 139 0.76 3.32 15.66
N LEU A 140 1.85 3.47 14.93
CA LEU A 140 2.74 2.35 14.59
C LEU A 140 3.38 1.72 15.84
N ASP A 141 3.60 2.52 16.91
CA ASP A 141 4.17 2.06 18.17
C ASP A 141 3.14 1.32 19.07
N ASP A 142 1.84 1.34 18.73
CA ASP A 142 0.78 0.66 19.47
C ASP A 142 0.02 -0.34 18.57
N PRO A 143 0.64 -1.47 18.20
CA PRO A 143 0.03 -2.45 17.29
C PRO A 143 -1.19 -3.17 17.89
N GLY A 144 -1.35 -3.16 19.23
CA GLY A 144 -2.50 -3.72 19.90
C GLY A 144 -3.79 -2.94 19.61
N ARG A 145 -3.68 -1.61 19.53
CA ARG A 145 -4.79 -0.72 19.20
C ARG A 145 -4.90 -0.44 17.72
N TRP A 146 -3.77 -0.42 17.02
CA TRP A 146 -3.64 -0.05 15.60
C TRP A 146 -2.93 -1.18 14.83
N PRO A 147 -3.61 -2.32 14.57
CA PRO A 147 -3.02 -3.38 13.76
C PRO A 147 -2.87 -2.91 12.31
N PHE A 148 -1.65 -2.69 11.87
CA PHE A 148 -1.35 -2.32 10.48
C PHE A 148 -1.22 -3.54 9.59
N VAL A 149 -1.51 -3.37 8.31
CA VAL A 149 -1.15 -4.33 7.25
C VAL A 149 0.35 -4.55 7.28
N PRO A 150 0.85 -5.79 7.41
CA PRO A 150 2.27 -6.03 7.72
C PRO A 150 3.26 -5.54 6.66
N ASP A 151 3.00 -5.77 5.37
CA ASP A 151 3.85 -5.28 4.27
C ASP A 151 3.74 -3.76 4.12
N GLY A 152 2.54 -3.19 4.28
CA GLY A 152 2.32 -1.74 4.33
C GLY A 152 3.07 -1.08 5.50
N ARG A 153 3.11 -1.75 6.67
CA ARG A 153 3.88 -1.29 7.83
C ARG A 153 5.37 -1.22 7.52
N VAL A 154 5.93 -2.29 6.95
CA VAL A 154 7.35 -2.29 6.54
C VAL A 154 7.64 -1.15 5.57
N ALA A 155 6.77 -0.93 4.59
CA ALA A 155 6.94 0.13 3.60
C ALA A 155 6.89 1.53 4.23
N ILE A 156 5.95 1.80 5.15
CA ILE A 156 5.84 3.13 5.77
C ILE A 156 6.97 3.41 6.75
N GLU A 157 7.43 2.42 7.49
CA GLU A 157 8.59 2.55 8.39
C GLU A 157 9.87 2.90 7.60
N ARG A 158 10.10 2.27 6.45
CA ARG A 158 11.21 2.58 5.53
C ARG A 158 11.08 4.00 4.96
N TRP A 159 9.89 4.38 4.51
CA TRP A 159 9.62 5.72 4.02
C TRP A 159 9.86 6.80 5.08
N LEU A 160 9.42 6.57 6.33
CA LEU A 160 9.67 7.47 7.47
C LEU A 160 11.16 7.57 7.82
N ALA A 161 11.90 6.46 7.75
CA ALA A 161 13.34 6.42 8.01
C ALA A 161 14.12 7.20 6.94
N ALA A 162 13.77 7.08 5.67
CA ALA A 162 14.39 7.82 4.59
C ALA A 162 14.26 9.35 4.74
N ARG A 163 13.13 9.82 5.28
CA ARG A 163 12.88 11.26 5.54
C ARG A 163 13.59 11.82 6.77
N ALA A 164 13.97 10.96 7.71
CA ALA A 164 14.69 11.37 8.91
C ALA A 164 16.20 11.59 8.64
N ARG A 165 16.70 11.15 7.48
CA ARG A 165 18.09 11.40 7.09
C ARG A 165 18.20 12.84 6.56
N PRO A 166 19.07 13.70 7.15
CA PRO A 166 19.33 15.02 6.57
C PRO A 166 19.89 14.84 5.16
N SER A 167 19.43 15.70 4.25
CA SER A 167 20.04 15.81 2.91
C SER A 167 21.52 16.16 3.10
N ALA A 168 22.40 15.29 2.63
CA ALA A 168 23.85 15.51 2.63
C ALA A 168 24.21 16.62 1.63
#